data_eb41c0ab21326c9c1ea3d9e515f90bca
#
_entry.id   eb41c0ab21326c9c1ea3d9e515f90bca
#
_cell.length_a   1.000
_cell.length_b   1.000
_cell.length_c   1.000
_cell.angle_alpha   90.00
_cell.angle_beta   90.00
_cell.angle_gamma   90.00
#
_symmetry.space_group_name_H-M   'P 1'
#
loop_
_entity.id
_entity.type
_entity.pdbx_description
1 polymer ?
#
loop_
_entity_poly.entity_id
_entity_poly.type
_entity_poly.pdbx_seq_one_letter_code
_entity_poly.pdbx_strand_id
1 'polypeptide(L)'
;MVEEKKYRVESDLLGELKVPAEALYGVQTQRGINNYHISRKTMVDNPDFIIAIAFVKLAAIETNHSLGVINDEISGAIAQACREIIEGKWHENFPIDMVQGGAGTSVNMNANEVIANRALEIMGHEKGDYQYCSPNDHCNCGQSTNDVYPTSIRLALIRMNTHLVGALTGLISAFRYKADEYSDAIKMGRTQLQDAVPMSFGQEFNAYANNLEEEILNLERNVKLLHEINMGGTAIGTGLNAVPG
;
A
#
# COMPACT_ATOMS: atom_id res chain seq x y z
N MET A 1 -5.00 34.93 -11.53
CA MET A 1 -4.21 35.19 -10.31
C MET A 1 -3.59 33.86 -9.93
N VAL A 2 -2.26 33.75 -9.86
CA VAL A 2 -1.58 32.57 -9.35
C VAL A 2 -1.75 32.66 -7.83
N GLU A 3 -2.49 31.74 -7.22
CA GLU A 3 -2.56 31.64 -5.76
C GLU A 3 -1.14 31.42 -5.24
N GLU A 4 -0.69 32.32 -4.38
CA GLU A 4 0.60 32.22 -3.72
C GLU A 4 0.56 30.99 -2.81
N LYS A 5 1.28 29.91 -3.17
CA LYS A 5 1.32 28.70 -2.37
C LYS A 5 1.85 29.05 -0.98
N LYS A 6 1.01 28.87 0.03
CA LYS A 6 1.42 29.02 1.43
C LYS A 6 2.29 27.81 1.83
N TYR A 7 3.34 28.09 2.59
CA TYR A 7 4.25 27.06 3.12
C TYR A 7 4.33 27.19 4.63
N ARG A 8 4.49 26.06 5.32
CA ARG A 8 4.98 25.99 6.69
C ARG A 8 6.44 25.53 6.68
N VAL A 9 7.20 25.86 7.70
CA VAL A 9 8.59 25.41 7.87
C VAL A 9 8.58 24.26 8.87
N GLU A 10 9.13 23.12 8.48
CA GLU A 10 9.39 22.00 9.37
C GLU A 10 10.88 21.70 9.39
N SER A 11 11.37 21.06 10.46
CA SER A 11 12.78 20.71 10.64
C SER A 11 12.94 19.25 11.04
N ASP A 12 14.04 18.66 10.62
CA ASP A 12 14.57 17.38 11.07
C ASP A 12 16.08 17.48 11.35
N LEU A 13 16.74 16.35 11.57
CA LEU A 13 18.19 16.31 11.82
C LEU A 13 19.04 16.86 10.64
N LEU A 14 18.46 16.98 9.45
CA LEU A 14 19.14 17.53 8.26
C LEU A 14 18.90 19.04 8.08
N GLY A 15 18.07 19.65 8.95
CA GLY A 15 17.75 21.07 8.95
C GLY A 15 16.33 21.39 8.48
N GLU A 16 16.09 22.68 8.23
CA GLU A 16 14.77 23.20 7.88
C GLU A 16 14.42 22.98 6.40
N LEU A 17 13.13 22.77 6.11
CA LEU A 17 12.58 22.71 4.77
C LEU A 17 11.16 23.28 4.74
N LYS A 18 10.79 23.92 3.63
CA LYS A 18 9.45 24.38 3.36
C LYS A 18 8.57 23.23 2.88
N VAL A 19 7.44 23.03 3.55
CA VAL A 19 6.41 22.06 3.20
C VAL A 19 5.15 22.83 2.83
N PRO A 20 4.36 22.43 1.80
CA PRO A 20 3.10 23.11 1.49
C PRO A 20 2.18 23.14 2.72
N ALA A 21 1.60 24.28 3.05
CA ALA A 21 0.83 24.46 4.28
C ALA A 21 -0.38 23.51 4.37
N GLU A 22 -0.99 23.21 3.22
CA GLU A 22 -2.18 22.35 3.15
C GLU A 22 -1.84 20.83 3.22
N ALA A 23 -0.60 20.46 2.90
CA ALA A 23 -0.20 19.04 2.89
C ALA A 23 -0.24 18.44 4.30
N LEU A 24 -0.71 17.20 4.42
CA LEU A 24 -0.61 16.41 5.64
C LEU A 24 0.76 15.75 5.80
N TYR A 25 1.52 15.58 4.72
CA TYR A 25 2.89 15.09 4.83
C TYR A 25 3.83 16.18 5.39
N GLY A 26 4.99 15.78 5.89
CA GLY A 26 5.96 16.64 6.55
C GLY A 26 7.31 16.73 5.81
N VAL A 27 8.32 17.12 6.57
CA VAL A 27 9.68 17.43 6.07
C VAL A 27 10.37 16.21 5.44
N GLN A 28 10.22 15.00 5.98
CA GLN A 28 10.88 13.82 5.44
C GLN A 28 10.27 13.39 4.11
N THR A 29 8.94 13.48 3.99
CA THR A 29 8.26 13.26 2.71
C THR A 29 8.69 14.30 1.69
N GLN A 30 8.77 15.57 2.06
CA GLN A 30 9.22 16.63 1.15
C GLN A 30 10.66 16.38 0.66
N ARG A 31 11.55 15.86 1.52
CA ARG A 31 12.89 15.42 1.09
C ARG A 31 12.81 14.25 0.11
N GLY A 32 11.95 13.29 0.36
CA GLY A 32 11.71 12.18 -0.55
C GLY A 32 11.23 12.63 -1.92
N ILE A 33 10.27 13.57 -1.97
CA ILE A 33 9.80 14.17 -3.21
C ILE A 33 10.95 14.86 -3.96
N ASN A 34 11.78 15.61 -3.26
CA ASN A 34 12.91 16.32 -3.87
C ASN A 34 14.02 15.39 -4.39
N ASN A 35 14.12 14.17 -3.84
CA ASN A 35 15.23 13.24 -4.10
C ASN A 35 14.88 12.15 -5.13
N TYR A 36 13.61 11.70 -5.19
CA TYR A 36 13.21 10.55 -6.00
C TYR A 36 12.26 10.96 -7.14
N HIS A 37 12.75 10.83 -8.38
CA HIS A 37 12.05 11.11 -9.63
C HIS A 37 12.31 10.00 -10.65
N ILE A 38 12.14 8.75 -10.25
CA ILE A 38 12.63 7.58 -11.01
C ILE A 38 11.53 7.01 -11.89
N SER A 39 10.40 6.58 -11.30
CA SER A 39 9.35 5.86 -12.03
C SER A 39 8.29 6.76 -12.66
N ARG A 40 8.19 8.01 -12.25
CA ARG A 40 7.10 8.95 -12.56
C ARG A 40 5.72 8.48 -12.08
N LYS A 41 5.68 7.45 -11.25
CA LYS A 41 4.51 6.98 -10.52
C LYS A 41 4.75 7.15 -9.05
N THR A 42 3.72 7.59 -8.35
CA THR A 42 3.78 7.81 -6.91
C THR A 42 2.94 6.78 -6.16
N MET A 43 3.02 6.77 -4.85
CA MET A 43 2.19 5.88 -4.04
C MET A 43 0.69 6.16 -4.21
N VAL A 44 0.29 7.39 -4.62
CA VAL A 44 -1.11 7.72 -4.97
C VAL A 44 -1.67 6.78 -6.05
N ASP A 45 -0.83 6.32 -6.97
CA ASP A 45 -1.22 5.39 -8.04
C ASP A 45 -1.50 3.96 -7.53
N ASN A 46 -1.22 3.70 -6.24
CA ASN A 46 -1.42 2.40 -5.60
C ASN A 46 -2.23 2.50 -4.30
N PRO A 47 -3.55 2.76 -4.39
CA PRO A 47 -4.41 2.95 -3.23
C PRO A 47 -4.46 1.72 -2.32
N ASP A 48 -4.37 0.50 -2.85
CA ASP A 48 -4.35 -0.71 -2.03
C ASP A 48 -3.14 -0.75 -1.08
N PHE A 49 -2.00 -0.22 -1.49
CA PHE A 49 -0.84 -0.12 -0.61
C PHE A 49 -1.03 0.94 0.48
N ILE A 50 -1.59 2.12 0.13
CA ILE A 50 -1.89 3.18 1.11
C ILE A 50 -2.86 2.65 2.17
N ILE A 51 -3.91 1.95 1.76
CA ILE A 51 -4.86 1.31 2.67
C ILE A 51 -4.14 0.27 3.54
N ALA A 52 -3.28 -0.55 2.94
CA ALA A 52 -2.56 -1.61 3.66
C ALA A 52 -1.63 -1.05 4.75
N ILE A 53 -0.85 0.00 4.46
CA ILE A 53 0.01 0.62 5.46
C ILE A 53 -0.81 1.28 6.58
N ALA A 54 -1.96 1.87 6.25
CA ALA A 54 -2.86 2.43 7.25
C ALA A 54 -3.45 1.35 8.18
N PHE A 55 -3.77 0.15 7.68
CA PHE A 55 -4.15 -0.99 8.51
C PHE A 55 -3.03 -1.43 9.47
N VAL A 56 -1.79 -1.49 8.98
CA VAL A 56 -0.64 -1.84 9.83
C VAL A 56 -0.45 -0.81 10.94
N LYS A 57 -0.55 0.49 10.60
CA LYS A 57 -0.45 1.58 11.59
C LYS A 57 -1.60 1.57 12.59
N LEU A 58 -2.82 1.27 12.15
CA LEU A 58 -3.99 1.13 13.03
C LEU A 58 -3.78 -0.02 14.02
N ALA A 59 -3.37 -1.19 13.55
CA ALA A 59 -3.10 -2.33 14.43
C ALA A 59 -2.00 -2.04 15.44
N ALA A 60 -0.93 -1.36 15.01
CA ALA A 60 0.18 -0.99 15.89
C ALA A 60 -0.25 0.01 16.98
N ILE A 61 -1.03 1.04 16.63
CA ILE A 61 -1.47 2.03 17.64
C ILE A 61 -2.48 1.42 18.62
N GLU A 62 -3.40 0.58 18.16
CA GLU A 62 -4.36 -0.11 19.04
C GLU A 62 -3.63 -1.05 20.01
N THR A 63 -2.57 -1.73 19.56
CA THR A 63 -1.72 -2.57 20.40
C THR A 63 -0.94 -1.72 21.42
N ASN A 64 -0.25 -0.67 20.98
CA ASN A 64 0.49 0.23 21.87
C ASN A 64 -0.41 0.89 22.94
N HIS A 65 -1.63 1.23 22.56
CA HIS A 65 -2.63 1.74 23.48
C HIS A 65 -3.03 0.68 24.52
N SER A 66 -3.33 -0.55 24.09
CA SER A 66 -3.70 -1.65 25.00
C SER A 66 -2.61 -2.01 26.00
N LEU A 67 -1.34 -1.78 25.65
CA LEU A 67 -0.18 -1.97 26.50
C LEU A 67 0.14 -0.74 27.39
N GLY A 68 -0.65 0.33 27.29
CA GLY A 68 -0.45 1.55 28.06
C GLY A 68 0.77 2.38 27.63
N VAL A 69 1.31 2.14 26.42
CA VAL A 69 2.46 2.87 25.88
C VAL A 69 2.07 4.24 25.36
N ILE A 70 0.90 4.34 24.74
CA ILE A 70 0.33 5.57 24.18
C ILE A 70 -0.99 5.86 24.89
N ASN A 71 -1.23 7.12 25.27
CA ASN A 71 -2.43 7.54 25.99
C ASN A 71 -3.69 7.54 25.08
N ASP A 72 -4.87 7.67 25.70
CA ASP A 72 -6.18 7.60 25.05
C ASP A 72 -6.35 8.67 23.97
N GLU A 73 -5.93 9.91 24.24
CA GLU A 73 -6.13 11.05 23.32
C GLU A 73 -5.35 10.87 22.03
N ILE A 74 -4.04 10.61 22.14
CA ILE A 74 -3.15 10.43 20.99
C ILE A 74 -3.53 9.17 20.21
N SER A 75 -3.78 8.05 20.91
CA SER A 75 -4.14 6.79 20.27
C SER A 75 -5.48 6.90 19.54
N GLY A 76 -6.47 7.56 20.13
CA GLY A 76 -7.77 7.82 19.50
C GLY A 76 -7.66 8.64 18.22
N ALA A 77 -6.87 9.73 18.26
CA ALA A 77 -6.65 10.59 17.11
C ALA A 77 -5.89 9.88 15.97
N ILE A 78 -4.83 9.14 16.28
CA ILE A 78 -4.07 8.33 15.31
C ILE A 78 -4.97 7.24 14.69
N ALA A 79 -5.74 6.52 15.51
CA ALA A 79 -6.65 5.48 15.02
C ALA A 79 -7.73 6.06 14.10
N GLN A 80 -8.27 7.25 14.41
CA GLN A 80 -9.21 7.93 13.54
C GLN A 80 -8.55 8.33 12.20
N ALA A 81 -7.35 8.92 12.23
CA ALA A 81 -6.61 9.28 11.02
C ALA A 81 -6.36 8.05 10.13
N CYS A 82 -5.96 6.91 10.72
CA CYS A 82 -5.79 5.66 9.99
C CYS A 82 -7.10 5.18 9.34
N ARG A 83 -8.23 5.24 10.04
CA ARG A 83 -9.54 4.85 9.50
C ARG A 83 -9.96 5.75 8.33
N GLU A 84 -9.74 7.06 8.42
CA GLU A 84 -10.00 7.99 7.31
C GLU A 84 -9.18 7.63 6.05
N ILE A 85 -7.92 7.24 6.21
CA ILE A 85 -7.07 6.79 5.10
C ILE A 85 -7.59 5.46 4.52
N ILE A 86 -7.99 4.52 5.36
CA ILE A 86 -8.58 3.23 4.94
C ILE A 86 -9.89 3.45 4.14
N GLU A 87 -10.66 4.46 4.49
CA GLU A 87 -11.88 4.88 3.77
C GLU A 87 -11.60 5.58 2.42
N GLY A 88 -10.34 5.79 2.07
CA GLY A 88 -9.92 6.41 0.82
C GLY A 88 -9.70 7.93 0.88
N LYS A 89 -9.72 8.54 2.08
CA LYS A 89 -9.40 9.96 2.25
C LYS A 89 -7.90 10.17 2.32
N TRP A 90 -7.44 11.36 1.96
CA TRP A 90 -6.06 11.85 2.12
C TRP A 90 -5.00 11.11 1.28
N HIS A 91 -5.39 10.28 0.32
CA HIS A 91 -4.46 9.52 -0.54
C HIS A 91 -3.55 10.44 -1.36
N GLU A 92 -4.00 11.64 -1.71
CA GLU A 92 -3.20 12.66 -2.41
C GLU A 92 -1.96 13.11 -1.62
N ASN A 93 -1.92 12.83 -0.31
CA ASN A 93 -0.80 13.13 0.56
C ASN A 93 0.30 12.03 0.58
N PHE A 94 0.26 11.08 -0.36
CA PHE A 94 1.27 10.03 -0.54
C PHE A 94 2.07 10.20 -1.84
N PRO A 95 2.77 11.34 -2.05
CA PRO A 95 3.39 11.70 -3.31
C PRO A 95 4.78 11.09 -3.55
N ILE A 96 5.25 10.18 -2.70
CA ILE A 96 6.56 9.53 -2.85
C ILE A 96 6.57 8.65 -4.10
N ASP A 97 7.66 8.74 -4.90
CA ASP A 97 7.88 7.85 -6.04
C ASP A 97 7.86 6.38 -5.61
N MET A 98 7.23 5.52 -6.39
CA MET A 98 7.17 4.07 -6.10
C MET A 98 8.54 3.42 -6.06
N VAL A 99 9.52 3.95 -6.80
CA VAL A 99 10.93 3.54 -6.75
C VAL A 99 11.71 4.54 -5.90
N GLN A 100 12.16 4.09 -4.75
CA GLN A 100 12.86 4.90 -3.75
C GLN A 100 14.03 4.13 -3.16
N GLY A 101 14.91 4.83 -2.42
CA GLY A 101 16.06 4.21 -1.75
C GLY A 101 15.68 3.43 -0.49
N GLY A 102 16.51 2.44 -0.14
CA GLY A 102 16.37 1.65 1.06
C GLY A 102 15.20 0.66 1.03
N ALA A 103 14.76 0.26 2.19
CA ALA A 103 13.69 -0.73 2.39
C ALA A 103 12.30 -0.09 2.58
N GLY A 104 12.02 1.04 1.92
CA GLY A 104 10.73 1.72 2.00
C GLY A 104 10.63 2.80 3.07
N THR A 105 11.76 3.31 3.57
CA THR A 105 11.79 4.30 4.66
C THR A 105 11.03 5.57 4.30
N SER A 106 11.18 6.10 3.08
CA SER A 106 10.48 7.31 2.65
C SER A 106 8.96 7.15 2.69
N VAL A 107 8.45 5.99 2.27
CA VAL A 107 7.00 5.71 2.30
C VAL A 107 6.51 5.46 3.72
N ASN A 108 7.26 4.75 4.57
CA ASN A 108 6.90 4.58 5.97
C ASN A 108 6.83 5.93 6.71
N MET A 109 7.82 6.80 6.47
CA MET A 109 7.81 8.14 7.06
C MET A 109 6.70 9.01 6.50
N ASN A 110 6.39 8.91 5.21
CA ASN A 110 5.24 9.58 4.61
C ASN A 110 3.94 9.20 5.34
N ALA A 111 3.70 7.90 5.55
CA ALA A 111 2.54 7.44 6.30
C ALA A 111 2.53 7.99 7.74
N ASN A 112 3.68 7.94 8.43
CA ASN A 112 3.80 8.47 9.79
C ASN A 112 3.47 9.97 9.85
N GLU A 113 4.00 10.77 8.93
CA GLU A 113 3.78 12.21 8.88
C GLU A 113 2.31 12.56 8.55
N VAL A 114 1.71 11.89 7.56
CA VAL A 114 0.30 12.09 7.21
C VAL A 114 -0.61 11.75 8.38
N ILE A 115 -0.39 10.62 9.03
CA ILE A 115 -1.17 10.18 10.19
C ILE A 115 -0.98 11.15 11.36
N ALA A 116 0.26 11.56 11.66
CA ALA A 116 0.55 12.47 12.77
C ALA A 116 -0.09 13.85 12.54
N ASN A 117 0.05 14.44 11.37
CA ASN A 117 -0.54 15.73 11.06
C ASN A 117 -2.07 15.68 11.05
N ARG A 118 -2.67 14.59 10.56
CA ARG A 118 -4.11 14.43 10.65
C ARG A 118 -4.57 14.23 12.10
N ALA A 119 -3.83 13.50 12.92
CA ALA A 119 -4.11 13.36 14.34
C ALA A 119 -4.00 14.70 15.08
N LEU A 120 -3.00 15.54 14.75
CA LEU A 120 -2.88 16.90 15.27
C LEU A 120 -4.11 17.73 14.96
N GLU A 121 -4.61 17.74 13.71
CA GLU A 121 -5.84 18.44 13.35
C GLU A 121 -7.06 17.92 14.15
N ILE A 122 -7.18 16.61 14.35
CA ILE A 122 -8.27 15.99 15.14
C ILE A 122 -8.24 16.48 16.59
N MET A 123 -7.03 16.63 17.15
CA MET A 123 -6.83 17.15 18.52
C MET A 123 -6.89 18.69 18.62
N GLY A 124 -7.06 19.40 17.49
CA GLY A 124 -7.15 20.87 17.46
C GLY A 124 -5.80 21.60 17.47
N HIS A 125 -4.72 20.92 17.08
CA HIS A 125 -3.37 21.49 16.95
C HIS A 125 -3.03 21.77 15.48
N GLU A 126 -2.01 22.62 15.28
CA GLU A 126 -1.49 22.93 13.95
C GLU A 126 -0.63 21.77 13.40
N LYS A 127 -0.62 21.63 12.08
CA LYS A 127 0.29 20.67 11.41
C LYS A 127 1.74 21.02 11.70
N GLY A 128 2.55 20.01 12.03
CA GLY A 128 3.95 20.18 12.41
C GLY A 128 4.20 20.35 13.91
N ASP A 129 3.16 20.46 14.74
CA ASP A 129 3.27 20.55 16.21
C ASP A 129 3.58 19.18 16.83
N TYR A 130 4.67 18.57 16.37
CA TYR A 130 5.05 17.19 16.71
C TYR A 130 5.36 16.93 18.18
N GLN A 131 5.38 17.98 19.01
CA GLN A 131 5.42 17.85 20.47
C GLN A 131 4.15 17.17 21.04
N TYR A 132 3.00 17.29 20.35
CA TYR A 132 1.73 16.68 20.77
C TYR A 132 1.50 15.32 20.10
N CYS A 133 1.86 15.18 18.82
CA CYS A 133 1.78 13.90 18.11
C CYS A 133 2.96 13.75 17.13
N SER A 134 3.98 13.00 17.54
CA SER A 134 5.21 12.78 16.77
C SER A 134 5.04 11.65 15.77
N PRO A 135 5.48 11.84 14.48
CA PRO A 135 5.54 10.77 13.50
C PRO A 135 6.41 9.58 13.96
N ASN A 136 7.51 9.84 14.67
CA ASN A 136 8.44 8.82 15.12
C ASN A 136 8.01 8.19 16.44
N ASP A 137 7.74 9.01 17.47
CA ASP A 137 7.58 8.52 18.84
C ASP A 137 6.18 7.97 19.10
N HIS A 138 5.16 8.43 18.34
CA HIS A 138 3.79 7.97 18.47
C HIS A 138 3.35 7.09 17.29
N CYS A 139 3.35 7.59 16.04
CA CYS A 139 2.88 6.84 14.88
C CYS A 139 3.77 5.64 14.52
N ASN A 140 5.07 5.69 14.83
CA ASN A 140 6.03 4.61 14.58
C ASN A 140 6.49 3.90 15.86
N CYS A 141 5.83 4.13 16.99
CA CYS A 141 6.19 3.54 18.28
C CYS A 141 6.22 2.01 18.21
N GLY A 142 7.32 1.40 18.67
CA GLY A 142 7.49 -0.06 18.66
C GLY A 142 7.66 -0.68 17.28
N GLN A 143 7.92 0.10 16.24
CA GLN A 143 7.99 -0.33 14.84
C GLN A 143 9.33 0.01 14.20
N SER A 144 9.62 -0.66 13.10
CA SER A 144 10.67 -0.31 12.14
C SER A 144 10.09 -0.30 10.73
N THR A 145 10.69 0.44 9.81
CA THR A 145 10.40 0.27 8.39
C THR A 145 10.57 -1.18 7.96
N ASN A 146 11.54 -1.90 8.56
CA ASN A 146 11.89 -3.28 8.19
C ASN A 146 10.80 -4.30 8.52
N ASP A 147 9.86 -3.99 9.40
CA ASP A 147 8.69 -4.84 9.67
C ASP A 147 7.39 -4.26 9.10
N VAL A 148 7.17 -2.96 9.19
CA VAL A 148 5.97 -2.28 8.68
C VAL A 148 5.86 -2.37 7.16
N TYR A 149 6.92 -2.03 6.42
CA TYR A 149 6.88 -1.93 4.97
C TYR A 149 6.61 -3.29 4.29
N PRO A 150 7.34 -4.37 4.62
CA PRO A 150 7.06 -5.70 4.04
C PRO A 150 5.70 -6.25 4.47
N THR A 151 5.23 -5.97 5.68
CA THR A 151 3.86 -6.34 6.11
C THR A 151 2.81 -5.61 5.29
N SER A 152 3.01 -4.32 5.04
CA SER A 152 2.10 -3.53 4.18
C SER A 152 2.09 -4.03 2.73
N ILE A 153 3.24 -4.42 2.16
CA ILE A 153 3.31 -5.06 0.84
C ILE A 153 2.47 -6.33 0.80
N ARG A 154 2.61 -7.21 1.79
CA ARG A 154 1.84 -8.47 1.83
C ARG A 154 0.33 -8.22 1.88
N LEU A 155 -0.13 -7.31 2.73
CA LEU A 155 -1.54 -6.92 2.80
C LEU A 155 -2.03 -6.30 1.49
N ALA A 156 -1.24 -5.42 0.86
CA ALA A 156 -1.58 -4.83 -0.42
C ALA A 156 -1.72 -5.90 -1.52
N LEU A 157 -0.78 -6.85 -1.58
CA LEU A 157 -0.84 -7.96 -2.55
C LEU A 157 -2.06 -8.86 -2.35
N ILE A 158 -2.46 -9.15 -1.10
CA ILE A 158 -3.68 -9.89 -0.81
C ILE A 158 -4.91 -9.16 -1.35
N ARG A 159 -5.00 -7.84 -1.13
CA ARG A 159 -6.10 -7.02 -1.65
C ARG A 159 -6.11 -6.96 -3.18
N MET A 160 -4.96 -6.68 -3.80
CA MET A 160 -4.81 -6.62 -5.26
C MET A 160 -5.13 -7.96 -5.93
N ASN A 161 -4.79 -9.08 -5.29
CA ASN A 161 -5.12 -10.42 -5.79
C ASN A 161 -6.64 -10.62 -5.95
N THR A 162 -7.44 -10.09 -5.05
CA THR A 162 -8.91 -10.17 -5.14
C THR A 162 -9.42 -9.48 -6.41
N HIS A 163 -8.88 -8.32 -6.76
CA HIS A 163 -9.23 -7.60 -8.00
C HIS A 163 -8.79 -8.37 -9.24
N LEU A 164 -7.56 -8.92 -9.21
CA LEU A 164 -7.01 -9.70 -10.31
C LEU A 164 -7.84 -10.96 -10.57
N VAL A 165 -8.17 -11.74 -9.53
CA VAL A 165 -8.99 -12.94 -9.64
C VAL A 165 -10.39 -12.62 -10.20
N GLY A 166 -10.99 -11.50 -9.77
CA GLY A 166 -12.27 -11.03 -10.32
C GLY A 166 -12.20 -10.74 -11.82
N ALA A 167 -11.14 -10.06 -12.27
CA ALA A 167 -10.93 -9.76 -13.69
C ALA A 167 -10.65 -11.03 -14.52
N LEU A 168 -9.84 -11.96 -14.00
CA LEU A 168 -9.58 -13.26 -14.63
C LEU A 168 -10.85 -14.08 -14.77
N THR A 169 -11.69 -14.13 -13.75
CA THR A 169 -12.98 -14.83 -13.79
C THR A 169 -13.89 -14.28 -14.89
N GLY A 170 -13.93 -12.95 -15.05
CA GLY A 170 -14.65 -12.30 -16.15
C GLY A 170 -14.10 -12.68 -17.53
N LEU A 171 -12.76 -12.71 -17.67
CA LEU A 171 -12.11 -13.10 -18.92
C LEU A 171 -12.34 -14.57 -19.25
N ILE A 172 -12.28 -15.47 -18.27
CA ILE A 172 -12.60 -16.91 -18.44
C ILE A 172 -14.02 -17.07 -18.94
N SER A 173 -14.98 -16.37 -18.34
CA SER A 173 -16.39 -16.41 -18.76
C SER A 173 -16.57 -15.94 -20.21
N ALA A 174 -15.83 -14.90 -20.63
CA ALA A 174 -15.85 -14.41 -22.00
C ALA A 174 -15.26 -15.44 -22.98
N PHE A 175 -14.16 -16.10 -22.63
CA PHE A 175 -13.59 -17.19 -23.44
C PHE A 175 -14.55 -18.38 -23.56
N ARG A 176 -15.22 -18.79 -22.48
CA ARG A 176 -16.22 -19.86 -22.51
C ARG A 176 -17.39 -19.50 -23.43
N TYR A 177 -17.90 -18.27 -23.31
CA TYR A 177 -18.96 -17.78 -24.20
C TYR A 177 -18.55 -17.83 -25.68
N LYS A 178 -17.33 -17.37 -25.99
CA LYS A 178 -16.81 -17.42 -27.38
C LYS A 178 -16.48 -18.84 -27.83
N ALA A 179 -16.12 -19.72 -26.91
CA ALA A 179 -15.91 -21.12 -27.23
C ALA A 179 -17.21 -21.80 -27.70
N ASP A 180 -18.33 -21.51 -27.04
CA ASP A 180 -19.64 -22.02 -27.43
C ASP A 180 -20.11 -21.41 -28.76
N GLU A 181 -19.95 -20.07 -28.94
CA GLU A 181 -20.34 -19.35 -30.19
C GLU A 181 -19.58 -19.87 -31.40
N TYR A 182 -18.31 -20.24 -31.27
CA TYR A 182 -17.43 -20.70 -32.35
C TYR A 182 -17.10 -22.19 -32.29
N SER A 183 -17.96 -23.00 -31.70
CA SER A 183 -17.78 -24.46 -31.56
C SER A 183 -17.60 -25.17 -32.89
N ASP A 184 -18.33 -24.73 -33.95
CA ASP A 184 -18.34 -25.33 -35.28
C ASP A 184 -17.42 -24.61 -36.27
N ALA A 185 -16.80 -23.49 -35.90
CA ALA A 185 -15.90 -22.73 -36.76
C ALA A 185 -14.56 -23.40 -36.86
N ILE A 186 -14.25 -24.03 -37.98
CA ILE A 186 -13.02 -24.78 -38.23
C ILE A 186 -11.84 -23.84 -38.53
N LYS A 187 -10.70 -24.15 -37.92
CA LYS A 187 -9.41 -23.53 -38.23
C LYS A 187 -8.31 -24.60 -38.34
N MET A 188 -7.14 -24.20 -38.85
CA MET A 188 -5.95 -25.04 -38.79
C MET A 188 -5.27 -24.87 -37.42
N GLY A 189 -5.16 -25.95 -36.66
CA GLY A 189 -4.30 -26.04 -35.50
C GLY A 189 -2.83 -26.06 -35.92
N ARG A 190 -1.96 -25.40 -35.16
CA ARG A 190 -0.53 -25.27 -35.44
C ARG A 190 0.32 -25.78 -34.30
N THR A 191 1.42 -26.46 -34.66
CA THR A 191 2.49 -26.82 -33.73
C THR A 191 3.81 -26.37 -34.35
N GLN A 192 4.73 -25.89 -33.51
CA GLN A 192 6.06 -25.41 -33.94
C GLN A 192 5.99 -24.45 -35.17
N LEU A 193 5.00 -23.53 -35.17
CA LEU A 193 4.71 -22.56 -36.24
C LEU A 193 4.33 -23.17 -37.58
N GLN A 194 3.95 -24.46 -37.63
CA GLN A 194 3.53 -25.18 -38.85
C GLN A 194 2.09 -25.66 -38.71
N ASP A 195 1.44 -25.81 -39.86
CA ASP A 195 0.11 -26.41 -39.94
C ASP A 195 0.18 -27.87 -39.48
N ALA A 196 -0.73 -28.26 -38.58
CA ALA A 196 -0.81 -29.62 -38.07
C ALA A 196 -2.15 -30.27 -38.43
N VAL A 197 -3.18 -30.09 -37.65
CA VAL A 197 -4.48 -30.74 -37.85
C VAL A 197 -5.62 -29.73 -37.69
N PRO A 198 -6.79 -29.95 -38.31
CA PRO A 198 -7.95 -29.14 -38.11
C PRO A 198 -8.43 -29.17 -36.65
N MET A 199 -8.88 -28.03 -36.16
CA MET A 199 -9.52 -27.86 -34.86
C MET A 199 -10.59 -26.79 -34.95
N SER A 200 -11.43 -26.61 -33.93
CA SER A 200 -12.33 -25.47 -33.88
C SER A 200 -11.74 -24.28 -33.09
N PHE A 201 -12.21 -23.07 -33.39
CA PHE A 201 -11.95 -21.91 -32.55
C PHE A 201 -12.48 -22.13 -31.12
N GLY A 202 -13.64 -22.82 -30.99
CA GLY A 202 -14.18 -23.17 -29.71
C GLY A 202 -13.23 -24.00 -28.84
N GLN A 203 -12.50 -24.96 -29.43
CA GLN A 203 -11.46 -25.73 -28.72
C GLN A 203 -10.30 -24.83 -28.26
N GLU A 204 -9.87 -23.90 -29.13
CA GLU A 204 -8.78 -22.97 -28.75
C GLU A 204 -9.17 -22.04 -27.62
N PHE A 205 -10.37 -21.43 -27.64
CA PHE A 205 -10.86 -20.56 -26.58
C PHE A 205 -11.06 -21.32 -25.26
N ASN A 206 -11.54 -22.58 -25.33
CA ASN A 206 -11.63 -23.43 -24.14
C ASN A 206 -10.24 -23.72 -23.53
N ALA A 207 -9.22 -23.92 -24.35
CA ALA A 207 -7.86 -24.11 -23.84
C ALA A 207 -7.35 -22.87 -23.10
N TYR A 208 -7.61 -21.67 -23.62
CA TYR A 208 -7.27 -20.42 -22.93
C TYR A 208 -8.01 -20.30 -21.58
N ALA A 209 -9.30 -20.58 -21.56
CA ALA A 209 -10.10 -20.57 -20.35
C ALA A 209 -9.55 -21.53 -19.28
N ASN A 210 -9.22 -22.77 -19.68
CA ASN A 210 -8.66 -23.78 -18.78
C ASN A 210 -7.33 -23.32 -18.14
N ASN A 211 -6.42 -22.79 -18.97
CA ASN A 211 -5.14 -22.28 -18.46
C ASN A 211 -5.33 -21.17 -17.42
N LEU A 212 -6.26 -20.23 -17.68
CA LEU A 212 -6.53 -19.15 -16.73
C LEU A 212 -7.21 -19.65 -15.45
N GLU A 213 -8.05 -20.68 -15.52
CA GLU A 213 -8.64 -21.31 -14.32
C GLU A 213 -7.57 -21.94 -13.43
N GLU A 214 -6.56 -22.60 -14.02
CA GLU A 214 -5.40 -23.14 -13.28
C GLU A 214 -4.60 -22.03 -12.60
N GLU A 215 -4.42 -20.88 -13.27
CA GLU A 215 -3.70 -19.74 -12.68
C GLU A 215 -4.44 -19.11 -11.50
N ILE A 216 -5.78 -19.10 -11.49
CA ILE A 216 -6.55 -18.67 -10.32
C ILE A 216 -6.22 -19.54 -9.10
N LEU A 217 -6.18 -20.87 -9.27
CA LEU A 217 -5.81 -21.79 -8.18
C LEU A 217 -4.38 -21.54 -7.68
N ASN A 218 -3.45 -21.23 -8.59
CA ASN A 218 -2.08 -20.89 -8.22
C ASN A 218 -2.01 -19.56 -7.45
N LEU A 219 -2.75 -18.54 -7.87
CA LEU A 219 -2.85 -17.25 -7.17
C LEU A 219 -3.41 -17.43 -5.75
N GLU A 220 -4.51 -18.16 -5.59
CA GLU A 220 -5.12 -18.44 -4.27
C GLU A 220 -4.17 -19.19 -3.34
N ARG A 221 -3.43 -20.16 -3.88
CA ARG A 221 -2.42 -20.90 -3.11
C ARG A 221 -1.28 -19.99 -2.66
N ASN A 222 -0.80 -19.11 -3.55
CA ASN A 222 0.30 -18.19 -3.25
C ASN A 222 -0.08 -17.11 -2.24
N VAL A 223 -1.33 -16.64 -2.25
CA VAL A 223 -1.85 -15.69 -1.25
C VAL A 223 -1.67 -16.22 0.18
N LYS A 224 -1.80 -17.53 0.40
CA LYS A 224 -1.62 -18.12 1.73
C LYS A 224 -0.22 -17.90 2.30
N LEU A 225 0.80 -17.78 1.44
CA LEU A 225 2.18 -17.49 1.86
C LEU A 225 2.36 -16.04 2.32
N LEU A 226 1.45 -15.14 1.92
CA LEU A 226 1.47 -13.73 2.32
C LEU A 226 0.89 -13.49 3.72
N HIS A 227 0.24 -14.49 4.33
CA HIS A 227 -0.30 -14.38 5.69
C HIS A 227 0.76 -14.45 6.79
N GLU A 228 1.97 -14.90 6.49
CA GLU A 228 3.08 -14.80 7.41
C GLU A 228 3.70 -13.40 7.34
N ILE A 229 3.77 -12.72 8.46
CA ILE A 229 4.30 -11.36 8.57
C ILE A 229 5.43 -11.32 9.60
N ASN A 230 6.28 -10.30 9.49
CA ASN A 230 7.38 -10.08 10.44
C ASN A 230 7.14 -8.88 11.37
N MET A 231 5.87 -8.44 11.50
CA MET A 231 5.50 -7.34 12.39
C MET A 231 5.88 -7.65 13.84
N GLY A 232 6.42 -6.64 14.54
CA GLY A 232 6.99 -6.80 15.88
C GLY A 232 8.45 -7.25 15.89
N GLY A 233 9.01 -7.70 14.76
CA GLY A 233 10.44 -8.04 14.65
C GLY A 233 11.36 -6.81 14.74
N THR A 234 10.82 -5.62 14.54
CA THR A 234 11.52 -4.33 14.52
C THR A 234 12.67 -4.30 13.50
N ALA A 235 13.83 -3.74 13.85
CA ALA A 235 14.90 -3.48 12.89
C ALA A 235 15.55 -4.73 12.31
N ILE A 236 15.77 -5.78 13.13
CA ILE A 236 16.57 -6.96 12.78
C ILE A 236 15.91 -8.31 13.14
N GLY A 237 14.63 -8.30 13.48
CA GLY A 237 13.87 -9.52 13.79
C GLY A 237 13.95 -9.98 15.25
N THR A 238 14.56 -9.19 16.14
CA THR A 238 14.73 -9.56 17.56
C THR A 238 13.68 -8.95 18.49
N GLY A 239 12.82 -8.06 17.97
CA GLY A 239 11.82 -7.34 18.77
C GLY A 239 12.43 -6.28 19.70
N LEU A 240 13.70 -5.93 19.53
CA LEU A 240 14.31 -4.84 20.30
C LEU A 240 13.57 -3.53 20.00
N ASN A 241 13.11 -2.81 21.00
CA ASN A 241 12.21 -1.63 20.98
C ASN A 241 10.71 -1.95 20.90
N ALA A 242 10.29 -3.21 20.78
CA ALA A 242 8.90 -3.57 21.02
C ALA A 242 8.68 -3.78 22.52
N VAL A 243 7.54 -3.32 23.04
CA VAL A 243 7.17 -3.60 24.42
C VAL A 243 6.67 -5.05 24.50
N PRO A 244 7.15 -5.85 25.47
CA PRO A 244 6.66 -7.21 25.68
C PRO A 244 5.16 -7.19 26.04
N GLY A 245 4.35 -8.01 25.33
CA GLY A 245 2.92 -8.12 25.58
C GLY A 245 2.22 -9.07 24.63
#